data_ed56f1bbdd43e3f631e02fe695328b9a
#
_entry.id   ed56f1bbdd43e3f631e02fe695328b9a
#
_cell.length_a   1.000
_cell.length_b   1.000
_cell.length_c   1.000
_cell.angle_alpha   90.00
_cell.angle_beta   90.00
_cell.angle_gamma   90.00
#
_symmetry.space_group_name_H-M   'P 1'
#
loop_
_entity.id
_entity.type
_entity.pdbx_description
1 polymer ?
#
loop_
_entity_poly.entity_id
_entity_poly.type
_entity_poly.pdbx_seq_one_letter_code
_entity_poly.pdbx_strand_id
1 'polypeptide(L)'
;MNTTNLTTFVTVMQTGSISGAAEKLFITQPAVSKRIKNLEDEFNITLFDTVGRGIVPTQAASEMLPHAKRWLEDYENFKINLQHSQHIVSGKLVIGTSHHIGLHHLPSHLRSYVQS
;
A
#
# COMPACT_ATOMS: atom_id res chain seq x y z
N MET A 1 -3.08 0.03 -8.90
CA MET A 1 -3.65 0.22 -7.58
C MET A 1 -2.99 1.40 -6.90
N ASN A 2 -3.78 2.22 -6.25
CA ASN A 2 -3.29 3.47 -5.69
C ASN A 2 -2.83 3.27 -4.25
N THR A 3 -1.57 3.54 -3.96
CA THR A 3 -1.04 3.35 -2.61
C THR A 3 -1.69 4.29 -1.60
N THR A 4 -2.14 5.46 -2.04
CA THR A 4 -2.84 6.39 -1.16
C THR A 4 -4.15 5.79 -0.67
N ASN A 5 -4.88 5.13 -1.55
CA ASN A 5 -6.13 4.47 -1.16
C ASN A 5 -5.87 3.30 -0.23
N LEU A 6 -4.81 2.54 -0.50
CA LEU A 6 -4.45 1.42 0.37
C LEU A 6 -4.02 1.89 1.75
N THR A 7 -3.22 2.95 1.82
CA THR A 7 -2.79 3.51 3.10
C THR A 7 -4.02 3.98 3.89
N THR A 8 -4.95 4.60 3.21
CA THR A 8 -6.18 5.05 3.86
C THR A 8 -6.97 3.87 4.41
N PHE A 9 -7.10 2.81 3.63
CA PHE A 9 -7.80 1.61 4.07
C PHE A 9 -7.16 1.01 5.31
N VAL A 10 -5.84 0.85 5.29
CA VAL A 10 -5.12 0.28 6.44
C VAL A 10 -5.32 1.17 7.67
N THR A 11 -5.29 2.48 7.48
CA THR A 11 -5.48 3.41 8.59
C THR A 11 -6.88 3.31 9.18
N VAL A 12 -7.89 3.17 8.33
CA VAL A 12 -9.27 2.98 8.81
C VAL A 12 -9.37 1.68 9.60
N MET A 13 -8.73 0.63 9.11
CA MET A 13 -8.74 -0.65 9.82
C MET A 13 -8.05 -0.53 11.19
N GLN A 14 -6.98 0.23 11.27
CA GLN A 14 -6.23 0.41 12.51
C GLN A 14 -6.98 1.27 13.52
N THR A 15 -7.59 2.34 13.06
CA THR A 15 -8.28 3.28 13.95
C THR A 15 -9.71 2.87 14.26
N GLY A 16 -10.30 2.08 13.38
CA GLY A 16 -11.68 1.62 13.55
C GLY A 16 -12.73 2.67 13.21
N SER A 17 -12.34 3.80 12.65
CA SER A 17 -13.31 4.84 12.31
C SER A 17 -12.80 5.72 11.18
N ILE A 18 -13.76 6.30 10.46
CA ILE A 18 -13.45 7.27 9.40
C ILE A 18 -12.83 8.53 10.01
N SER A 19 -13.41 9.00 11.13
CA SER A 19 -12.88 10.21 11.76
C SER A 19 -11.48 10.00 12.31
N GLY A 20 -11.21 8.85 12.91
CA GLY A 20 -9.88 8.55 13.42
C GLY A 20 -8.85 8.49 12.31
N ALA A 21 -9.22 7.88 11.18
CA ALA A 21 -8.33 7.82 10.03
C ALA A 21 -8.07 9.22 9.46
N ALA A 22 -9.11 10.04 9.39
CA ALA A 22 -8.97 11.40 8.88
C ALA A 22 -8.00 12.20 9.72
N GLU A 23 -8.10 12.08 11.03
CA GLU A 23 -7.18 12.75 11.94
C GLU A 23 -5.76 12.29 11.75
N LYS A 24 -5.57 10.97 11.68
CA LYS A 24 -4.24 10.40 11.57
C LYS A 24 -3.57 10.77 10.26
N LEU A 25 -4.35 10.88 9.20
CA LEU A 25 -3.83 11.17 7.86
C LEU A 25 -3.84 12.66 7.54
N PHE A 26 -4.36 13.47 8.42
CA PHE A 26 -4.46 14.93 8.22
C PHE A 26 -5.26 15.29 6.97
N ILE A 27 -6.37 14.60 6.78
CA ILE A 27 -7.27 14.85 5.66
C ILE A 27 -8.70 14.92 6.20
N THR A 28 -9.65 15.28 5.36
CA THR A 28 -11.04 15.37 5.77
C THR A 28 -11.69 13.99 5.76
N GLN A 29 -12.79 13.86 6.51
CA GLN A 29 -13.55 12.62 6.51
C GLN A 29 -14.10 12.27 5.13
N PRO A 30 -14.68 13.23 4.38
CA PRO A 30 -15.09 12.90 3.01
C PRO A 30 -13.96 12.41 2.13
N ALA A 31 -12.73 12.91 2.35
CA ALA A 31 -11.58 12.44 1.59
C ALA A 31 -11.27 10.96 1.92
N VAL A 32 -11.36 10.61 3.20
CA VAL A 32 -11.19 9.22 3.61
C VAL A 32 -12.26 8.35 2.94
N SER A 33 -13.51 8.77 3.04
CA SER A 33 -14.61 7.99 2.47
C SER A 33 -14.47 7.82 0.97
N LYS A 34 -14.00 8.85 0.29
CA LYS A 34 -13.82 8.76 -1.16
C LYS A 34 -12.72 7.78 -1.53
N ARG A 35 -11.63 7.78 -0.78
CA ARG A 35 -10.54 6.86 -1.04
C ARG A 35 -10.97 5.42 -0.81
N ILE A 36 -11.75 5.19 0.24
CA ILE A 36 -12.28 3.85 0.50
C ILE A 36 -13.22 3.43 -0.62
N LYS A 37 -14.08 4.34 -1.06
CA LYS A 37 -15.02 4.05 -2.15
C LYS A 37 -14.27 3.72 -3.44
N ASN A 38 -13.20 4.45 -3.72
CA ASN A 38 -12.39 4.17 -4.90
C ASN A 38 -11.83 2.75 -4.86
N LEU A 39 -11.38 2.35 -3.69
CA LEU A 39 -10.83 1.01 -3.52
C LEU A 39 -11.91 -0.05 -3.66
N GLU A 40 -13.08 0.21 -3.08
CA GLU A 40 -14.23 -0.71 -3.23
C GLU A 40 -14.63 -0.86 -4.68
N ASP A 41 -14.64 0.24 -5.42
CA ASP A 41 -15.00 0.21 -6.83
C ASP A 41 -13.96 -0.54 -7.66
N GLU A 42 -12.70 -0.38 -7.32
CA GLU A 42 -11.63 -1.05 -8.05
C GLU A 42 -11.76 -2.56 -7.99
N PHE A 43 -12.10 -3.08 -6.81
CA PHE A 43 -12.21 -4.53 -6.61
C PHE A 43 -13.64 -5.03 -6.64
N ASN A 44 -14.59 -4.12 -6.81
CA ASN A 44 -16.00 -4.46 -6.83
C ASN A 44 -16.42 -5.23 -5.56
N ILE A 45 -16.03 -4.69 -4.42
CA ILE A 45 -16.36 -5.27 -3.12
C ILE A 45 -16.77 -4.18 -2.16
N THR A 46 -17.39 -4.59 -1.05
CA THR A 46 -17.69 -3.69 0.05
C THR A 46 -16.68 -3.97 1.15
N LEU A 47 -15.99 -2.93 1.60
CA LEU A 47 -14.99 -3.08 2.65
C LEU A 47 -15.54 -2.78 4.03
N PHE A 48 -16.48 -1.86 4.12
CA PHE A 48 -17.06 -1.47 5.41
C PHE A 48 -18.57 -1.36 5.32
N ASP A 49 -19.22 -1.89 6.32
CA ASP A 49 -20.66 -1.70 6.49
C ASP A 49 -20.90 -0.63 7.53
N THR A 50 -21.94 0.15 7.33
CA THR A 50 -22.30 1.19 8.28
C THR A 50 -23.20 0.57 9.33
N VAL A 51 -22.82 0.75 10.60
CA VAL A 51 -23.61 0.24 11.72
C VAL A 51 -23.77 1.40 12.70
N GLY A 52 -25.02 1.88 12.82
CA GLY A 52 -25.26 3.06 13.64
C GLY A 52 -24.48 4.25 13.09
N ARG A 53 -23.64 4.84 13.92
CA ARG A 53 -22.80 5.97 13.50
C ARG A 53 -21.41 5.55 13.11
N GLY A 54 -21.15 4.27 13.20
CA GLY A 54 -19.81 3.77 12.95
C GLY A 54 -19.77 2.84 11.77
N ILE A 55 -18.65 2.18 11.63
CA ILE A 55 -18.42 1.23 10.55
C ILE A 55 -17.84 -0.05 11.13
N VAL A 56 -18.08 -1.14 10.43
CA VAL A 56 -17.45 -2.42 10.75
C VAL A 56 -16.86 -3.00 9.47
N PRO A 57 -15.69 -3.64 9.55
CA PRO A 57 -15.10 -4.23 8.35
C PRO A 57 -15.88 -5.45 7.92
N THR A 58 -15.95 -5.64 6.62
CA THR A 58 -16.54 -6.85 6.04
C THR A 58 -15.49 -7.96 6.04
N GLN A 59 -15.92 -9.16 5.65
CA GLN A 59 -14.98 -10.26 5.46
C GLN A 59 -13.94 -9.91 4.40
N ALA A 60 -14.38 -9.24 3.35
CA ALA A 60 -13.46 -8.82 2.29
C ALA A 60 -12.37 -7.89 2.84
N ALA A 61 -12.74 -6.98 3.74
CA ALA A 61 -11.76 -6.08 4.35
C ALA A 61 -10.75 -6.87 5.17
N SER A 62 -11.23 -7.83 5.95
CA SER A 62 -10.36 -8.66 6.78
C SER A 62 -9.39 -9.45 5.92
N GLU A 63 -9.85 -9.94 4.78
CA GLU A 63 -8.98 -10.68 3.85
C GLU A 63 -8.00 -9.76 3.14
N MET A 64 -8.42 -8.56 2.82
CA MET A 64 -7.55 -7.62 2.11
C MET A 64 -6.44 -7.06 3.00
N LEU A 65 -6.69 -6.91 4.28
CA LEU A 65 -5.77 -6.21 5.16
C LEU A 65 -4.33 -6.73 5.13
N PRO A 66 -4.08 -8.04 5.29
CA PRO A 66 -2.69 -8.51 5.26
C PRO A 66 -2.03 -8.30 3.90
N HIS A 67 -2.80 -8.42 2.83
CA HIS A 67 -2.26 -8.16 1.49
C HIS A 67 -1.94 -6.70 1.29
N ALA A 68 -2.82 -5.81 1.75
CA ALA A 68 -2.60 -4.38 1.64
C ALA A 68 -1.34 -3.96 2.40
N LYS A 69 -1.16 -4.49 3.59
CA LYS A 69 0.04 -4.19 4.37
C LYS A 69 1.30 -4.64 3.67
N ARG A 70 1.27 -5.84 3.09
CA ARG A 70 2.43 -6.37 2.38
C ARG A 70 2.74 -5.55 1.14
N TRP A 71 1.72 -5.16 0.39
CA TRP A 71 1.93 -4.34 -0.81
C TRP A 71 2.54 -2.99 -0.45
N LEU A 72 2.09 -2.38 0.63
CA LEU A 72 2.63 -1.10 1.05
C LEU A 72 4.08 -1.23 1.50
N GLU A 73 4.40 -2.30 2.23
CA GLU A 73 5.77 -2.58 2.63
C GLU A 73 6.67 -2.79 1.42
N ASP A 74 6.21 -3.60 0.48
CA ASP A 74 6.98 -3.89 -0.72
C ASP A 74 7.20 -2.64 -1.54
N TYR A 75 6.19 -1.79 -1.63
CA TYR A 75 6.31 -0.54 -2.36
C TYR A 75 7.36 0.36 -1.71
N GLU A 76 7.34 0.49 -0.39
CA GLU A 76 8.33 1.30 0.31
C GLU A 76 9.73 0.74 0.15
N ASN A 77 9.87 -0.57 0.26
CA ASN A 77 11.17 -1.20 0.08
C ASN A 77 11.67 -1.03 -1.34
N PHE A 78 10.78 -1.12 -2.31
CA PHE A 78 11.12 -0.91 -3.70
C PHE A 78 11.62 0.51 -3.94
N LYS A 79 10.93 1.50 -3.36
CA LYS A 79 11.35 2.89 -3.45
C LYS A 79 12.74 3.10 -2.86
N ILE A 80 12.95 2.53 -1.68
CA ILE A 80 14.23 2.66 -1.00
C ILE A 80 15.33 2.02 -1.84
N ASN A 81 15.08 0.84 -2.38
CA ASN A 81 16.05 0.13 -3.20
C ASN A 81 16.37 0.89 -4.48
N LEU A 82 15.37 1.48 -5.09
CA LEU A 82 15.60 2.28 -6.29
C LEU A 82 16.43 3.50 -5.98
N GLN A 83 16.13 4.20 -4.90
CA GLN A 83 16.90 5.36 -4.50
C GLN A 83 18.33 5.00 -4.20
N HIS A 84 18.53 3.88 -3.50
CA HIS A 84 19.86 3.42 -3.18
C HIS A 84 20.64 3.03 -4.43
N SER A 85 20.03 2.30 -5.34
CA SER A 85 20.66 1.92 -6.59
C SER A 85 21.03 3.13 -7.43
N GLN A 86 20.12 4.09 -7.50
CA GLN A 86 20.36 5.28 -8.27
C GLN A 86 21.48 6.10 -7.67
N HIS A 87 21.55 6.17 -6.36
CA HIS A 87 22.59 6.87 -5.66
C HIS A 87 23.94 6.21 -5.93
N ILE A 88 23.99 4.89 -5.88
CA ILE A 88 25.21 4.16 -6.17
C ILE A 88 25.66 4.38 -7.59
N VAL A 89 24.72 4.27 -8.51
CA VAL A 89 25.03 4.42 -9.92
C VAL A 89 25.54 5.82 -10.21
N SER A 90 24.96 6.84 -9.63
CA SER A 90 25.45 8.18 -9.86
C SER A 90 26.80 8.39 -9.21
N GLY A 91 27.12 7.64 -8.18
CA GLY A 91 28.40 7.75 -7.53
C GLY A 91 29.50 7.00 -8.23
N LYS A 92 29.17 5.88 -8.88
CA LYS A 92 30.16 5.04 -9.52
C LYS A 92 29.62 4.26 -10.66
N LEU A 93 30.05 4.62 -11.80
CA LEU A 93 29.60 3.96 -13.00
C LEU A 93 29.89 2.50 -13.05
N VAL A 94 31.01 2.21 -12.53
CA VAL A 94 31.48 0.86 -12.59
C VAL A 94 30.52 -0.13 -12.07
N ILE A 95 29.70 0.33 -11.25
CA ILE A 95 28.81 -0.54 -10.59
C ILE A 95 27.78 -1.16 -11.48
N GLY A 96 27.80 -0.81 -12.70
CA GLY A 96 26.95 -1.46 -13.65
C GLY A 96 27.01 -2.96 -13.51
N THR A 97 28.13 -3.47 -13.10
CA THR A 97 28.22 -4.88 -12.94
C THR A 97 27.51 -5.40 -11.72
N SER A 98 27.52 -4.66 -10.67
CA SER A 98 26.85 -5.18 -9.51
C SER A 98 25.35 -5.07 -9.62
N HIS A 99 24.88 -4.28 -10.50
CA HIS A 99 23.46 -4.21 -10.69
C HIS A 99 22.93 -5.55 -11.18
N HIS A 100 23.77 -6.31 -11.80
CA HIS A 100 23.41 -7.63 -12.22
C HIS A 100 23.11 -8.52 -11.02
N ILE A 101 23.84 -8.34 -9.98
CA ILE A 101 23.59 -9.06 -8.75
C ILE A 101 22.32 -8.58 -8.12
N GLY A 102 22.08 -7.29 -8.17
CA GLY A 102 20.86 -6.74 -7.64
C GLY A 102 19.64 -7.35 -8.27
N LEU A 103 19.72 -7.67 -9.53
CA LEU A 103 18.61 -8.30 -10.21
C LEU A 103 18.30 -9.67 -9.67
N HIS A 104 19.26 -10.35 -9.16
CA HIS A 104 19.01 -11.65 -8.60
C HIS A 104 18.29 -11.55 -7.27
N HIS A 105 18.55 -10.51 -6.55
CA HIS A 105 17.89 -10.34 -5.27
C HIS A 105 16.48 -9.88 -5.39
N LEU A 106 16.25 -8.91 -6.23
CA LEU A 106 14.93 -8.39 -6.42
C LEU A 106 13.93 -9.44 -6.77
N PRO A 107 14.24 -10.31 -7.66
CA PRO A 107 13.24 -11.20 -8.18
C PRO A 107 12.53 -12.07 -7.19
N SER A 108 13.09 -12.31 -6.07
CA SER A 108 12.38 -13.17 -5.15
C SER A 108 11.09 -12.49 -4.71
N HIS A 109 11.13 -11.20 -4.46
CA HIS A 109 9.93 -10.46 -4.14
C HIS A 109 9.15 -10.06 -5.35
N LEU A 110 9.82 -9.48 -6.30
CA LEU A 110 9.15 -8.98 -7.47
C LEU A 110 8.50 -10.09 -8.25
N ARG A 111 9.06 -11.26 -8.22
CA ARG A 111 8.46 -12.35 -8.90
C ARG A 111 7.16 -12.78 -8.28
N SER A 112 7.12 -12.87 -6.99
CA SER A 112 5.88 -13.23 -6.36
C SER A 112 4.86 -12.13 -6.54
N TYR A 113 5.29 -10.94 -6.82
CA TYR A 113 4.46 -9.81 -7.07
C TYR A 113 4.08 -9.62 -8.49
N VAL A 114 5.08 -9.50 -9.32
CA VAL A 114 4.89 -9.22 -10.73
C VAL A 114 4.33 -10.41 -11.44
N GLN A 115 4.76 -11.54 -11.06
CA GLN A 115 4.22 -12.76 -11.61
C GLN A 115 2.93 -13.13 -10.96
N SER A 116 2.70 -12.62 -9.81
CA SER A 116 1.44 -12.89 -9.14
C SER A 116 0.45 -11.85 -9.53
#